data_e8ec0c510289c1d26db2ef237b7f341a
#
_entry.id   e8ec0c510289c1d26db2ef237b7f341a
#
_cell.length_a   1.000
_cell.length_b   1.000
_cell.length_c   1.000
_cell.angle_alpha   90.00
_cell.angle_beta   90.00
_cell.angle_gamma   90.00
#
_symmetry.space_group_name_H-M   'P 1'
#
loop_
_entity.id
_entity.type
_entity.pdbx_description
1 polymer ?
#
loop_
_entity_poly.entity_id
_entity_poly.type
_entity_poly.pdbx_seq_one_letter_code
_entity_poly.pdbx_strand_id
1 'polypeptide(L)'
;MKVTKPRFFSLICALCLVFGTVVPLAARADAPTFTVGWSVYAGWNPYFYMQKSGILKKWADKYGIVIKVQRFDYATSLDSFVAKSIDACTMTNMDALDMPAAAGVDSTAIIVGDYSNGNDAVLVRNGLSFGTLPGKPIMLVQKTVSEYLLERGMVLNGQQAQLSKLRLINTSDSDIVAAFLNNKSNQAVVTWKPLVSQIATDKSVHEIFDSSKIPGEILDLLVVRTDILNTPDGQRFAKAITGAWYETVAQLAAGQPNAIKYSAAASDDTVDSYKEQLKTTALFSTPKAAADFATSPALQQKMDLVRKFCFTHGLLGQGVKSVDDVAIAYPNGAVQGDKGRVRLRFNAAYMQAAQQGKL
;
A
#
# COMPACT_ATOMS: atom_id res chain seq x y z
N MET A 1 -78.28 26.91 -75.96
CA MET A 1 -77.60 27.29 -74.72
C MET A 1 -77.14 26.00 -74.09
N LYS A 2 -75.83 25.70 -74.14
CA LYS A 2 -75.23 24.53 -73.54
C LYS A 2 -74.42 24.96 -72.31
N VAL A 3 -74.80 24.51 -71.16
CA VAL A 3 -74.08 24.76 -69.87
C VAL A 3 -73.08 23.65 -69.67
N THR A 4 -71.83 23.98 -69.66
CA THR A 4 -70.70 23.08 -69.33
C THR A 4 -70.40 23.09 -67.85
N LYS A 5 -70.40 21.96 -67.16
CA LYS A 5 -70.00 21.74 -65.76
C LYS A 5 -68.44 21.67 -65.63
N PRO A 6 -67.81 22.27 -64.63
CA PRO A 6 -66.40 22.06 -64.41
C PRO A 6 -66.12 20.75 -63.61
N ARG A 7 -65.03 20.06 -63.99
CA ARG A 7 -64.46 18.88 -63.34
C ARG A 7 -63.59 19.32 -62.19
N PHE A 8 -63.90 18.91 -60.94
CA PHE A 8 -63.01 19.02 -59.79
C PHE A 8 -61.95 17.87 -59.87
N PHE A 9 -60.69 18.26 -59.91
CA PHE A 9 -59.57 17.40 -59.73
C PHE A 9 -59.25 17.32 -58.20
N SER A 10 -59.46 16.15 -57.56
CA SER A 10 -59.01 15.90 -56.19
C SER A 10 -57.54 15.53 -56.16
N LEU A 11 -56.74 16.39 -55.60
CA LEU A 11 -55.33 16.16 -55.31
C LEU A 11 -55.24 15.42 -53.95
N ILE A 12 -54.95 14.13 -53.95
CA ILE A 12 -54.69 13.36 -52.73
C ILE A 12 -53.23 13.59 -52.37
N CYS A 13 -52.96 14.44 -51.35
CA CYS A 13 -51.63 14.52 -50.71
C CYS A 13 -51.40 13.29 -49.81
N ALA A 14 -50.58 12.35 -50.26
CA ALA A 14 -50.05 11.29 -49.41
C ALA A 14 -49.02 11.84 -48.45
N LEU A 15 -49.38 12.06 -47.17
CA LEU A 15 -48.51 12.46 -46.10
C LEU A 15 -47.73 11.22 -45.60
N CYS A 16 -46.50 10.97 -46.10
CA CYS A 16 -45.59 9.98 -45.55
C CYS A 16 -45.08 10.40 -44.17
N LEU A 17 -45.71 9.86 -43.10
CA LEU A 17 -45.17 9.93 -41.75
C LEU A 17 -43.93 9.05 -41.66
N VAL A 18 -42.74 9.68 -41.75
CA VAL A 18 -41.47 9.03 -41.40
C VAL A 18 -41.39 8.97 -39.87
N PHE A 19 -41.76 7.83 -39.29
CA PHE A 19 -41.44 7.52 -37.90
C PHE A 19 -39.91 7.31 -37.79
N GLY A 20 -39.19 8.38 -37.53
CA GLY A 20 -37.82 8.29 -37.12
C GLY A 20 -37.74 7.59 -35.76
N THR A 21 -37.29 6.34 -35.72
CA THR A 21 -36.93 5.64 -34.48
C THR A 21 -35.75 6.39 -33.88
N VAL A 22 -36.03 7.27 -32.90
CA VAL A 22 -35.00 7.83 -32.00
C VAL A 22 -34.51 6.67 -31.15
N VAL A 23 -33.44 6.02 -31.59
CA VAL A 23 -32.67 5.11 -30.73
C VAL A 23 -32.10 5.95 -29.61
N PRO A 24 -32.50 5.75 -28.35
CA PRO A 24 -31.87 6.49 -27.26
C PRO A 24 -30.39 6.13 -27.27
N LEU A 25 -29.52 7.13 -27.51
CA LEU A 25 -28.11 7.00 -27.23
C LEU A 25 -28.02 6.74 -25.71
N ALA A 26 -27.83 5.49 -25.33
CA ALA A 26 -27.58 5.17 -23.94
C ALA A 26 -26.37 5.99 -23.51
N ALA A 27 -26.59 6.97 -22.62
CA ALA A 27 -25.52 7.72 -21.99
C ALA A 27 -24.55 6.69 -21.42
N ARG A 28 -23.35 6.59 -21.97
CA ARG A 28 -22.32 5.69 -21.48
C ARG A 28 -21.99 6.21 -20.10
N ALA A 29 -22.43 5.50 -19.06
CA ALA A 29 -22.04 5.84 -17.70
C ALA A 29 -20.51 5.90 -17.64
N ASP A 30 -20.00 6.94 -17.01
CA ASP A 30 -18.56 7.07 -16.83
C ASP A 30 -18.00 5.83 -16.13
N ALA A 31 -16.87 5.35 -16.62
CA ALA A 31 -16.24 4.16 -16.06
C ALA A 31 -15.91 4.41 -14.57
N PRO A 32 -16.23 3.46 -13.67
CA PRO A 32 -15.92 3.57 -12.27
C PRO A 32 -14.44 3.87 -12.06
N THR A 33 -14.13 4.86 -11.22
CA THR A 33 -12.77 5.30 -10.95
C THR A 33 -12.37 4.93 -9.54
N PHE A 34 -11.18 4.34 -9.39
CA PHE A 34 -10.58 3.96 -8.10
C PHE A 34 -9.23 4.65 -7.92
N THR A 35 -8.95 5.10 -6.70
CA THR A 35 -7.69 5.76 -6.36
C THR A 35 -6.89 4.90 -5.39
N VAL A 36 -5.63 4.63 -5.76
CA VAL A 36 -4.63 3.94 -4.93
C VAL A 36 -3.62 4.95 -4.46
N GLY A 37 -3.50 5.13 -3.13
CA GLY A 37 -2.42 5.89 -2.52
C GLY A 37 -1.17 5.03 -2.38
N TRP A 38 0.01 5.62 -2.66
CA TRP A 38 1.30 5.00 -2.41
C TRP A 38 2.32 6.04 -1.96
N SER A 39 3.36 5.60 -1.25
CA SER A 39 4.46 6.46 -0.80
C SER A 39 5.82 5.88 -1.21
N VAL A 40 6.86 6.68 -1.06
CA VAL A 40 8.22 6.30 -1.47
C VAL A 40 8.77 5.22 -0.55
N TYR A 41 8.93 4.04 -1.13
CA TYR A 41 9.61 2.88 -0.54
C TYR A 41 10.07 1.97 -1.67
N ALA A 42 11.21 1.30 -1.50
CA ALA A 42 11.80 0.49 -2.56
C ALA A 42 10.82 -0.55 -3.14
N GLY A 43 10.00 -1.20 -2.29
CA GLY A 43 8.98 -2.17 -2.68
C GLY A 43 7.71 -1.56 -3.28
N TRP A 44 7.44 -0.25 -3.07
CA TRP A 44 6.27 0.43 -3.64
C TRP A 44 6.57 1.28 -4.86
N ASN A 45 7.81 1.65 -5.11
CA ASN A 45 8.23 2.38 -6.31
C ASN A 45 7.73 1.74 -7.62
N PRO A 46 7.51 0.40 -7.74
CA PRO A 46 6.92 -0.22 -8.91
C PRO A 46 5.53 0.32 -9.31
N TYR A 47 4.75 0.92 -8.40
CA TYR A 47 3.47 1.57 -8.73
C TYR A 47 3.66 2.74 -9.72
N PHE A 48 4.75 3.49 -9.59
CA PHE A 48 5.10 4.54 -10.56
C PHE A 48 5.41 3.94 -11.93
N TYR A 49 6.21 2.87 -11.99
CA TYR A 49 6.48 2.19 -13.25
C TYR A 49 5.22 1.60 -13.87
N MET A 50 4.37 0.95 -13.09
CA MET A 50 3.09 0.40 -13.53
C MET A 50 2.24 1.44 -14.27
N GLN A 51 2.21 2.67 -13.76
CA GLN A 51 1.51 3.79 -14.39
C GLN A 51 2.22 4.26 -15.67
N LYS A 52 3.54 4.47 -15.61
CA LYS A 52 4.33 5.04 -16.71
C LYS A 52 4.45 4.09 -17.90
N SER A 53 4.50 2.79 -17.67
CA SER A 53 4.60 1.76 -18.72
C SER A 53 3.28 1.49 -19.46
N GLY A 54 2.15 1.97 -18.92
CA GLY A 54 0.83 1.65 -19.44
C GLY A 54 0.27 0.30 -18.97
N ILE A 55 1.01 -0.47 -18.16
CA ILE A 55 0.53 -1.74 -17.58
C ILE A 55 -0.75 -1.51 -16.80
N LEU A 56 -0.79 -0.48 -15.95
CA LEU A 56 -1.97 -0.13 -15.16
C LEU A 56 -3.18 0.12 -16.07
N LYS A 57 -3.00 0.93 -17.12
CA LYS A 57 -4.05 1.25 -18.07
C LYS A 57 -4.56 0.00 -18.79
N LYS A 58 -3.67 -0.87 -19.26
CA LYS A 58 -4.03 -2.12 -19.94
C LYS A 58 -4.96 -2.98 -19.08
N TRP A 59 -4.62 -3.16 -17.81
CA TRP A 59 -5.42 -3.95 -16.88
C TRP A 59 -6.73 -3.26 -16.49
N ALA A 60 -6.72 -1.94 -16.30
CA ALA A 60 -7.94 -1.16 -16.03
C ALA A 60 -8.93 -1.23 -17.22
N ASP A 61 -8.44 -1.06 -18.45
CA ASP A 61 -9.25 -1.17 -19.67
C ASP A 61 -9.88 -2.57 -19.83
N LYS A 62 -9.11 -3.64 -19.51
CA LYS A 62 -9.62 -5.02 -19.53
C LYS A 62 -10.87 -5.20 -18.68
N TYR A 63 -10.97 -4.47 -17.58
CA TYR A 63 -12.08 -4.55 -16.65
C TYR A 63 -13.09 -3.40 -16.76
N GLY A 64 -12.92 -2.49 -17.73
CA GLY A 64 -13.82 -1.37 -17.98
C GLY A 64 -13.90 -0.37 -16.83
N ILE A 65 -12.77 -0.11 -16.17
CA ILE A 65 -12.63 0.82 -15.03
C ILE A 65 -11.47 1.78 -15.25
N VAL A 66 -11.36 2.79 -14.39
CA VAL A 66 -10.22 3.70 -14.33
C VAL A 66 -9.51 3.50 -12.99
N ILE A 67 -8.19 3.36 -13.00
CA ILE A 67 -7.37 3.29 -11.79
C ILE A 67 -6.38 4.44 -11.81
N LYS A 68 -6.38 5.25 -10.75
CA LYS A 68 -5.41 6.31 -10.50
C LYS A 68 -4.47 5.86 -9.39
N VAL A 69 -3.15 5.96 -9.60
CA VAL A 69 -2.16 5.80 -8.54
C VAL A 69 -1.61 7.17 -8.20
N GLN A 70 -1.65 7.53 -6.92
CA GLN A 70 -1.28 8.85 -6.43
C GLN A 70 -0.23 8.72 -5.34
N ARG A 71 0.87 9.49 -5.48
CA ARG A 71 1.92 9.55 -4.48
C ARG A 71 1.54 10.49 -3.35
N PHE A 72 1.85 10.07 -2.11
CA PHE A 72 1.67 10.82 -0.87
C PHE A 72 2.92 10.70 0.00
N ASP A 73 3.04 11.56 1.00
CA ASP A 73 3.83 11.24 2.19
C ASP A 73 3.14 10.11 2.95
N TYR A 74 3.91 9.25 3.60
CA TYR A 74 3.40 7.99 4.13
C TYR A 74 2.22 8.18 5.09
N ALA A 75 2.40 8.97 6.16
CA ALA A 75 1.31 9.23 7.12
C ALA A 75 0.07 9.86 6.45
N THR A 76 0.28 10.78 5.49
CA THR A 76 -0.83 11.40 4.74
C THR A 76 -1.61 10.38 3.90
N SER A 77 -0.95 9.34 3.38
CA SER A 77 -1.63 8.27 2.64
C SER A 77 -2.55 7.45 3.55
N LEU A 78 -2.11 7.15 4.77
CA LEU A 78 -2.89 6.43 5.77
C LEU A 78 -4.11 7.25 6.22
N ASP A 79 -3.90 8.52 6.53
CA ASP A 79 -4.99 9.45 6.88
C ASP A 79 -6.03 9.57 5.76
N SER A 80 -5.58 9.65 4.50
CA SER A 80 -6.45 9.70 3.32
C SER A 80 -7.27 8.43 3.17
N PHE A 81 -6.69 7.26 3.47
CA PHE A 81 -7.39 5.97 3.46
C PHE A 81 -8.44 5.89 4.58
N VAL A 82 -8.08 6.29 5.81
CA VAL A 82 -9.01 6.35 6.96
C VAL A 82 -10.16 7.32 6.69
N ALA A 83 -9.87 8.48 6.10
CA ALA A 83 -10.87 9.48 5.70
C ALA A 83 -11.72 9.04 4.48
N LYS A 84 -11.44 7.87 3.89
CA LYS A 84 -12.10 7.34 2.69
C LYS A 84 -11.97 8.22 1.44
N SER A 85 -10.93 9.06 1.40
CA SER A 85 -10.61 9.90 0.24
C SER A 85 -9.93 9.12 -0.88
N ILE A 86 -9.37 7.95 -0.56
CA ILE A 86 -8.82 6.97 -1.50
C ILE A 86 -9.41 5.58 -1.22
N ASP A 87 -9.38 4.71 -2.21
CA ASP A 87 -10.05 3.40 -2.18
C ASP A 87 -9.13 2.28 -1.70
N ALA A 88 -7.85 2.41 -2.00
CA ALA A 88 -6.79 1.51 -1.61
C ALA A 88 -5.52 2.28 -1.26
N CYS A 89 -4.66 1.65 -0.45
CA CYS A 89 -3.40 2.26 -0.02
C CYS A 89 -2.33 1.18 0.13
N THR A 90 -1.09 1.51 -0.26
CA THR A 90 0.07 0.73 0.16
C THR A 90 0.39 1.09 1.61
N MET A 91 0.47 0.09 2.46
CA MET A 91 0.80 0.28 3.87
C MET A 91 1.44 -0.97 4.46
N THR A 92 2.09 -0.80 5.60
CA THR A 92 2.64 -1.95 6.29
C THR A 92 1.55 -2.72 7.05
N ASN A 93 1.87 -3.94 7.44
CA ASN A 93 0.96 -4.77 8.23
C ASN A 93 0.64 -4.17 9.61
N MET A 94 1.58 -3.43 10.21
CA MET A 94 1.34 -2.74 11.47
C MET A 94 0.37 -1.57 11.26
N ASP A 95 0.65 -0.74 10.27
CA ASP A 95 -0.15 0.46 10.01
C ASP A 95 -1.57 0.11 9.52
N ALA A 96 -1.77 -1.09 8.96
CA ALA A 96 -3.11 -1.61 8.67
C ALA A 96 -3.94 -1.90 9.95
N LEU A 97 -3.28 -2.13 11.08
CA LEU A 97 -3.92 -2.34 12.38
C LEU A 97 -4.12 -1.05 13.16
N ASP A 98 -3.07 -0.24 13.28
CA ASP A 98 -3.09 0.93 14.17
C ASP A 98 -3.74 2.16 13.55
N MET A 99 -3.92 2.19 12.23
CA MET A 99 -4.59 3.29 11.55
C MET A 99 -6.02 2.91 11.11
N PRO A 100 -6.28 2.22 9.99
CA PRO A 100 -7.65 1.95 9.56
C PRO A 100 -8.41 1.05 10.53
N ALA A 101 -7.82 -0.04 11.02
CA ALA A 101 -8.54 -0.96 11.88
C ALA A 101 -8.85 -0.32 13.24
N ALA A 102 -7.91 0.41 13.85
CA ALA A 102 -8.13 1.16 15.08
C ALA A 102 -9.17 2.29 14.92
N ALA A 103 -9.23 2.93 13.76
CA ALA A 103 -10.24 3.92 13.41
C ALA A 103 -11.61 3.30 13.06
N GLY A 104 -11.75 1.98 13.10
CA GLY A 104 -13.00 1.27 12.77
C GLY A 104 -13.26 1.14 11.26
N VAL A 105 -12.29 1.45 10.42
CA VAL A 105 -12.37 1.23 8.97
C VAL A 105 -12.09 -0.24 8.68
N ASP A 106 -13.07 -0.93 8.10
CA ASP A 106 -12.95 -2.33 7.69
C ASP A 106 -12.14 -2.42 6.40
N SER A 107 -11.04 -3.18 6.43
CA SER A 107 -10.07 -3.22 5.35
C SER A 107 -9.60 -4.65 5.03
N THR A 108 -9.13 -4.84 3.79
CA THR A 108 -8.67 -6.13 3.29
C THR A 108 -7.37 -5.99 2.52
N ALA A 109 -6.31 -6.64 2.99
CA ALA A 109 -5.06 -6.80 2.26
C ALA A 109 -5.28 -7.83 1.13
N ILE A 110 -5.17 -7.40 -0.12
CA ILE A 110 -5.37 -8.23 -1.31
C ILE A 110 -4.06 -8.63 -1.99
N ILE A 111 -2.97 -7.93 -1.68
CA ILE A 111 -1.60 -8.23 -2.13
C ILE A 111 -0.68 -8.16 -0.92
N VAL A 112 0.17 -9.16 -0.75
CA VAL A 112 1.39 -9.10 0.05
C VAL A 112 2.52 -8.89 -0.96
N GLY A 113 3.09 -7.69 -1.00
CA GLY A 113 4.05 -7.28 -2.03
C GLY A 113 5.45 -7.78 -1.74
N ASP A 114 5.90 -7.57 -0.53
CA ASP A 114 7.22 -7.94 -0.04
C ASP A 114 7.24 -7.91 1.51
N TYR A 115 8.41 -8.21 2.06
CA TYR A 115 8.76 -7.82 3.42
C TYR A 115 10.13 -7.13 3.43
N SER A 116 10.29 -6.20 4.34
CA SER A 116 11.55 -5.53 4.57
C SER A 116 12.60 -6.52 5.10
N ASN A 117 13.75 -6.59 4.43
CA ASN A 117 14.85 -7.49 4.76
C ASN A 117 16.19 -6.74 4.73
N GLY A 118 16.25 -5.61 5.47
CA GLY A 118 17.36 -4.67 5.49
C GLY A 118 17.03 -3.32 4.84
N ASN A 119 15.74 -3.04 4.53
CA ASN A 119 15.33 -1.73 4.04
C ASN A 119 15.06 -0.77 5.20
N ASP A 120 14.41 -1.23 6.27
CA ASP A 120 14.20 -0.44 7.48
C ASP A 120 15.41 -0.57 8.39
N ALA A 121 15.91 0.56 8.91
CA ALA A 121 17.13 0.57 9.72
C ALA A 121 17.13 1.62 10.82
N VAL A 122 17.87 1.31 11.88
CA VAL A 122 18.24 2.22 12.96
C VAL A 122 19.64 2.74 12.70
N LEU A 123 19.76 4.01 12.39
CA LEU A 123 21.01 4.69 12.10
C LEU A 123 21.39 5.62 13.24
N VAL A 124 22.66 5.67 13.59
CA VAL A 124 23.17 6.49 14.69
C VAL A 124 24.47 7.21 14.32
N ARG A 125 24.75 8.32 15.01
CA ARG A 125 26.02 9.06 14.95
C ARG A 125 26.93 8.73 16.11
N ASN A 126 28.22 9.05 15.95
CA ASN A 126 29.19 9.14 17.02
C ASN A 126 29.31 7.86 17.88
N GLY A 127 29.21 6.69 17.25
CA GLY A 127 29.40 5.42 17.95
C GLY A 127 28.31 5.09 18.98
N LEU A 128 27.14 5.70 18.91
CA LEU A 128 26.01 5.33 19.77
C LEU A 128 25.62 3.87 19.55
N SER A 129 25.04 3.27 20.57
CA SER A 129 24.52 1.92 20.60
C SER A 129 23.15 1.91 21.29
N PHE A 130 22.43 0.80 21.26
CA PHE A 130 21.16 0.68 21.99
C PHE A 130 21.27 1.00 23.48
N GLY A 131 22.40 0.68 24.13
CA GLY A 131 22.62 1.02 25.52
C GLY A 131 22.80 2.52 25.81
N THR A 132 23.16 3.31 24.80
CA THR A 132 23.40 4.75 24.92
C THR A 132 22.32 5.62 24.26
N LEU A 133 21.34 5.02 23.59
CA LEU A 133 20.19 5.72 23.00
C LEU A 133 19.23 6.36 24.03
N PRO A 134 18.98 5.78 25.23
CA PRO A 134 18.04 6.36 26.18
C PRO A 134 18.35 7.83 26.49
N GLY A 135 17.31 8.68 26.42
CA GLY A 135 17.42 10.14 26.60
C GLY A 135 17.92 10.92 25.38
N LYS A 136 18.44 10.26 24.35
CA LYS A 136 18.84 10.92 23.10
C LYS A 136 17.65 11.16 22.18
N PRO A 137 17.62 12.25 21.38
CA PRO A 137 16.59 12.46 20.38
C PRO A 137 16.73 11.42 19.26
N ILE A 138 15.65 10.70 18.98
CA ILE A 138 15.56 9.69 17.95
C ILE A 138 14.48 10.15 16.97
N MET A 139 14.85 10.46 15.75
CA MET A 139 13.91 10.88 14.70
C MET A 139 13.31 9.68 14.03
N LEU A 140 12.01 9.70 13.83
CA LEU A 140 11.25 8.66 13.09
C LEU A 140 9.84 9.17 12.78
N VAL A 141 9.14 8.49 11.91
CA VAL A 141 7.68 8.65 11.79
C VAL A 141 7.05 7.86 12.94
N GLN A 142 6.54 8.57 13.96
CA GLN A 142 5.97 7.93 15.14
C GLN A 142 4.73 7.12 14.82
N LYS A 143 4.50 6.08 15.64
CA LYS A 143 3.37 5.15 15.53
C LYS A 143 3.35 4.33 14.25
N THR A 144 4.46 4.23 13.55
CA THR A 144 4.65 3.38 12.36
C THR A 144 5.62 2.25 12.64
N VAL A 145 5.88 1.42 11.65
CA VAL A 145 6.88 0.34 11.72
C VAL A 145 8.28 0.80 12.13
N SER A 146 8.63 2.09 11.96
CA SER A 146 9.91 2.62 12.44
C SER A 146 10.01 2.55 13.97
N GLU A 147 8.92 2.82 14.70
CA GLU A 147 8.86 2.67 16.15
C GLU A 147 8.93 1.19 16.55
N TYR A 148 8.20 0.33 15.84
CA TYR A 148 8.28 -1.12 16.01
C TYR A 148 9.71 -1.65 15.82
N LEU A 149 10.39 -1.27 14.74
CA LEU A 149 11.76 -1.68 14.44
C LEU A 149 12.73 -1.25 15.57
N LEU A 150 12.60 -0.02 16.04
CA LEU A 150 13.42 0.51 17.14
C LEU A 150 13.23 -0.34 18.41
N GLU A 151 12.00 -0.62 18.78
CA GLU A 151 11.71 -1.45 19.97
C GLU A 151 12.24 -2.87 19.80
N ARG A 152 12.01 -3.49 18.62
CA ARG A 152 12.56 -4.82 18.34
C ARG A 152 14.09 -4.83 18.47
N GLY A 153 14.76 -3.79 17.97
CA GLY A 153 16.20 -3.61 18.14
C GLY A 153 16.60 -3.50 19.61
N MET A 154 15.93 -2.68 20.39
CA MET A 154 16.15 -2.54 21.84
C MET A 154 15.98 -3.88 22.57
N VAL A 155 14.86 -4.58 22.33
CA VAL A 155 14.56 -5.87 23.00
C VAL A 155 15.59 -6.93 22.63
N LEU A 156 15.90 -7.10 21.35
CA LEU A 156 16.86 -8.11 20.88
C LEU A 156 18.31 -7.83 21.34
N ASN A 157 18.61 -6.60 21.73
CA ASN A 157 19.91 -6.21 22.30
C ASN A 157 19.88 -6.08 23.83
N GLY A 158 18.88 -6.64 24.51
CA GLY A 158 18.80 -6.70 25.97
C GLY A 158 18.49 -5.35 26.64
N GLN A 159 17.94 -4.39 25.93
CA GLN A 159 17.63 -3.04 26.41
C GLN A 159 16.15 -2.79 26.69
N GLN A 160 15.35 -3.83 26.84
CA GLN A 160 13.90 -3.73 27.06
C GLN A 160 13.54 -2.82 28.25
N ALA A 161 14.30 -2.87 29.34
CA ALA A 161 14.07 -2.03 30.53
C ALA A 161 14.29 -0.53 30.28
N GLN A 162 14.86 -0.15 29.14
CA GLN A 162 15.14 1.25 28.78
C GLN A 162 14.10 1.85 27.80
N LEU A 163 13.12 1.09 27.34
CA LEU A 163 12.14 1.54 26.35
C LEU A 163 11.41 2.82 26.77
N SER A 164 11.00 2.90 28.06
CA SER A 164 10.31 4.09 28.59
C SER A 164 11.17 5.36 28.64
N LYS A 165 12.48 5.25 28.41
CA LYS A 165 13.43 6.38 28.39
C LYS A 165 13.77 6.86 26.98
N LEU A 166 13.19 6.24 25.93
CA LEU A 166 13.37 6.68 24.56
C LEU A 166 12.70 8.04 24.36
N ARG A 167 13.41 8.94 23.68
CA ARG A 167 12.91 10.26 23.32
C ARG A 167 12.68 10.32 21.82
N LEU A 168 11.47 10.02 21.41
CA LEU A 168 11.08 10.00 20.01
C LEU A 168 10.75 11.43 19.53
N ILE A 169 11.20 11.75 18.32
CA ILE A 169 10.92 13.01 17.63
C ILE A 169 10.19 12.67 16.35
N ASN A 170 8.89 12.96 16.34
CA ASN A 170 8.06 12.73 15.15
C ASN A 170 8.55 13.62 13.99
N THR A 171 8.89 12.99 12.88
CA THR A 171 9.41 13.67 11.69
C THR A 171 8.87 12.95 10.46
N SER A 172 8.29 13.71 9.53
CA SER A 172 7.74 13.14 8.28
C SER A 172 8.83 12.49 7.43
N ASP A 173 8.46 11.53 6.62
CA ASP A 173 9.36 10.88 5.66
C ASP A 173 9.92 11.88 4.61
N SER A 174 9.16 12.89 4.23
CA SER A 174 9.62 13.96 3.35
C SER A 174 10.70 14.86 3.95
N ASP A 175 10.72 15.02 5.28
CA ASP A 175 11.62 15.97 5.96
C ASP A 175 12.81 15.30 6.66
N ILE A 176 12.70 14.00 6.99
CA ILE A 176 13.59 13.31 7.94
C ILE A 176 15.07 13.32 7.50
N VAL A 177 15.33 13.18 6.20
CA VAL A 177 16.70 13.19 5.65
C VAL A 177 17.33 14.56 5.85
N ALA A 178 16.66 15.62 5.40
CA ALA A 178 17.16 16.99 5.51
C ALA A 178 17.32 17.41 6.99
N ALA A 179 16.33 17.12 7.83
CA ALA A 179 16.35 17.43 9.24
C ALA A 179 17.48 16.69 9.99
N PHE A 180 17.76 15.43 9.63
CA PHE A 180 18.85 14.66 10.25
C PHE A 180 20.22 15.13 9.76
N LEU A 181 20.40 15.32 8.45
CA LEU A 181 21.70 15.69 7.88
C LEU A 181 22.13 17.10 8.24
N ASN A 182 21.20 18.07 8.26
CA ASN A 182 21.49 19.48 8.50
C ASN A 182 21.65 19.80 9.99
N ASN A 183 21.13 18.99 10.90
CA ASN A 183 21.28 19.21 12.34
C ASN A 183 22.05 18.07 13.01
N LYS A 184 23.34 18.31 13.31
CA LYS A 184 24.23 17.32 13.94
C LYS A 184 23.88 17.00 15.39
N SER A 185 22.98 17.75 16.04
CA SER A 185 22.43 17.38 17.35
C SER A 185 21.44 16.21 17.28
N ASN A 186 20.90 15.92 16.10
CA ASN A 186 20.11 14.73 15.83
C ASN A 186 21.06 13.53 15.71
N GLN A 187 21.03 12.66 16.70
CA GLN A 187 22.03 11.60 16.87
C GLN A 187 21.57 10.22 16.44
N ALA A 188 20.26 10.01 16.33
CA ALA A 188 19.67 8.75 15.89
C ALA A 188 18.46 9.01 14.99
N VAL A 189 18.26 8.12 14.03
CA VAL A 189 17.12 8.14 13.12
C VAL A 189 16.71 6.71 12.78
N VAL A 190 15.39 6.47 12.66
CA VAL A 190 14.84 5.21 12.21
C VAL A 190 13.96 5.50 11.01
N THR A 191 14.26 4.87 9.90
CA THR A 191 13.55 5.10 8.63
C THR A 191 13.81 3.94 7.67
N TRP A 192 13.40 4.08 6.43
CA TRP A 192 13.47 3.05 5.40
C TRP A 192 14.19 3.54 4.14
N LYS A 193 14.58 2.61 3.26
CA LYS A 193 15.17 2.96 1.95
C LYS A 193 14.09 3.51 0.99
N PRO A 194 14.43 4.56 0.25
CA PRO A 194 15.78 5.08 -0.04
C PRO A 194 16.34 6.05 1.02
N LEU A 195 15.56 6.51 2.01
CA LEU A 195 15.98 7.54 2.99
C LEU A 195 17.18 7.07 3.80
N VAL A 196 17.24 5.81 4.20
CA VAL A 196 18.41 5.18 4.84
C VAL A 196 19.66 5.36 3.97
N SER A 197 19.56 5.08 2.67
CA SER A 197 20.70 5.21 1.75
C SER A 197 21.17 6.64 1.62
N GLN A 198 20.26 7.62 1.62
CA GLN A 198 20.58 9.04 1.56
C GLN A 198 21.28 9.51 2.84
N ILE A 199 20.80 9.08 4.02
CA ILE A 199 21.40 9.41 5.31
C ILE A 199 22.79 8.77 5.46
N ALA A 200 22.97 7.55 4.98
CA ALA A 200 24.23 6.81 5.04
C ALA A 200 25.37 7.42 4.17
N THR A 201 25.08 8.44 3.36
CA THR A 201 26.11 9.24 2.69
C THR A 201 27.00 10.01 3.68
N ASP A 202 26.48 10.35 4.85
CA ASP A 202 27.25 10.96 5.94
C ASP A 202 28.08 9.89 6.65
N LYS A 203 29.41 9.96 6.49
CA LYS A 203 30.37 8.99 7.03
C LYS A 203 30.43 8.92 8.55
N SER A 204 29.83 9.87 9.28
CA SER A 204 29.69 9.82 10.73
C SER A 204 28.50 8.97 11.19
N VAL A 205 27.68 8.49 10.25
CA VAL A 205 26.49 7.70 10.50
C VAL A 205 26.79 6.22 10.23
N HIS A 206 26.29 5.35 11.09
CA HIS A 206 26.36 3.91 10.90
C HIS A 206 25.06 3.25 11.37
N GLU A 207 24.77 2.12 10.79
CA GLU A 207 23.63 1.28 11.11
C GLU A 207 23.95 0.41 12.32
N ILE A 208 23.02 0.32 13.28
CA ILE A 208 23.14 -0.56 14.45
C ILE A 208 22.10 -1.69 14.45
N PHE A 209 21.08 -1.59 13.61
CA PHE A 209 20.05 -2.61 13.46
C PHE A 209 19.27 -2.39 12.17
N ASP A 210 18.84 -3.46 11.55
CA ASP A 210 17.95 -3.43 10.37
C ASP A 210 16.92 -4.57 10.41
N SER A 211 15.95 -4.48 9.50
CA SER A 211 14.83 -5.42 9.40
C SER A 211 15.24 -6.84 9.00
N SER A 212 16.47 -7.08 8.52
CA SER A 212 16.96 -8.45 8.26
C SER A 212 17.09 -9.30 9.52
N LYS A 213 17.13 -8.65 10.69
CA LYS A 213 17.16 -9.32 12.00
C LYS A 213 15.77 -9.77 12.48
N ILE A 214 14.72 -9.33 11.81
CA ILE A 214 13.32 -9.63 12.11
C ILE A 214 12.55 -10.01 10.82
N PRO A 215 13.02 -10.98 10.03
CA PRO A 215 12.51 -11.24 8.70
C PRO A 215 11.00 -11.58 8.72
N GLY A 216 10.24 -10.93 7.84
CA GLY A 216 8.80 -11.09 7.70
C GLY A 216 7.96 -10.47 8.83
N GLU A 217 8.53 -9.68 9.73
CA GLU A 217 7.76 -8.91 10.72
C GLU A 217 7.22 -7.59 10.14
N ILE A 218 7.92 -6.97 9.19
CA ILE A 218 7.48 -5.78 8.46
C ILE A 218 7.07 -6.22 7.06
N LEU A 219 5.77 -6.27 6.81
CA LEU A 219 5.18 -6.66 5.53
C LEU A 219 4.65 -5.44 4.80
N ASP A 220 4.78 -5.43 3.51
CA ASP A 220 4.29 -4.38 2.63
C ASP A 220 3.08 -4.88 1.84
N LEU A 221 1.95 -4.21 2.03
CA LEU A 221 0.64 -4.66 1.58
C LEU A 221 0.01 -3.67 0.60
N LEU A 222 -0.86 -4.15 -0.28
CA LEU A 222 -1.93 -3.34 -0.85
C LEU A 222 -3.22 -3.65 -0.09
N VAL A 223 -3.71 -2.65 0.61
CA VAL A 223 -4.93 -2.72 1.41
C VAL A 223 -6.05 -1.95 0.73
N VAL A 224 -7.21 -2.57 0.60
CA VAL A 224 -8.42 -1.99 0.01
C VAL A 224 -9.50 -1.92 1.08
N ARG A 225 -10.32 -0.87 1.11
CA ARG A 225 -11.49 -0.85 1.98
C ARG A 225 -12.41 -2.02 1.62
N THR A 226 -12.91 -2.72 2.65
CA THR A 226 -13.76 -3.90 2.44
C THR A 226 -15.12 -3.53 1.81
N ASP A 227 -15.64 -2.33 2.08
CA ASP A 227 -16.87 -1.84 1.45
C ASP A 227 -16.74 -1.71 -0.07
N ILE A 228 -15.57 -1.33 -0.58
CA ILE A 228 -15.24 -1.32 -2.02
C ILE A 228 -15.27 -2.74 -2.58
N LEU A 229 -14.57 -3.68 -1.92
CA LEU A 229 -14.47 -5.07 -2.40
C LEU A 229 -15.81 -5.81 -2.43
N ASN A 230 -16.79 -5.35 -1.64
CA ASN A 230 -18.14 -5.91 -1.63
C ASN A 230 -19.00 -5.48 -2.84
N THR A 231 -18.47 -4.58 -3.68
CA THR A 231 -19.15 -4.15 -4.90
C THR A 231 -18.63 -4.90 -6.14
N PRO A 232 -19.46 -5.12 -7.18
CA PRO A 232 -18.99 -5.71 -8.43
C PRO A 232 -17.84 -4.94 -9.08
N ASP A 233 -17.87 -3.60 -9.01
CA ASP A 233 -16.81 -2.73 -9.56
C ASP A 233 -15.52 -2.81 -8.75
N GLY A 234 -15.62 -2.87 -7.43
CA GLY A 234 -14.47 -3.09 -6.54
C GLY A 234 -13.81 -4.46 -6.75
N GLN A 235 -14.58 -5.49 -7.06
CA GLN A 235 -14.01 -6.80 -7.43
C GLN A 235 -13.28 -6.73 -8.79
N ARG A 236 -13.79 -5.94 -9.76
CA ARG A 236 -13.09 -5.66 -11.02
C ARG A 236 -11.80 -4.91 -10.78
N PHE A 237 -11.86 -3.89 -9.90
CA PHE A 237 -10.67 -3.14 -9.47
C PHE A 237 -9.62 -4.06 -8.84
N ALA A 238 -10.00 -4.90 -7.87
CA ALA A 238 -9.07 -5.80 -7.20
C ALA A 238 -8.38 -6.77 -8.19
N LYS A 239 -9.11 -7.31 -9.17
CA LYS A 239 -8.54 -8.15 -10.23
C LYS A 239 -7.57 -7.37 -11.12
N ALA A 240 -7.95 -6.16 -11.53
CA ALA A 240 -7.14 -5.32 -12.41
C ALA A 240 -5.82 -4.90 -11.73
N ILE A 241 -5.87 -4.40 -10.51
CA ILE A 241 -4.67 -3.93 -9.80
C ILE A 241 -3.74 -5.10 -9.45
N THR A 242 -4.29 -6.27 -9.09
CA THR A 242 -3.50 -7.47 -8.81
C THR A 242 -2.80 -7.98 -10.08
N GLY A 243 -3.49 -8.00 -11.21
CA GLY A 243 -2.88 -8.38 -12.50
C GLY A 243 -1.78 -7.40 -12.93
N ALA A 244 -2.05 -6.10 -12.79
CA ALA A 244 -1.07 -5.06 -13.09
C ALA A 244 0.17 -5.16 -12.17
N TRP A 245 -0.02 -5.44 -10.88
CA TRP A 245 1.06 -5.63 -9.92
C TRP A 245 1.98 -6.78 -10.33
N TYR A 246 1.44 -7.97 -10.55
CA TYR A 246 2.29 -9.13 -10.87
C TYR A 246 2.96 -9.05 -12.24
N GLU A 247 2.35 -8.40 -13.23
CA GLU A 247 3.03 -8.10 -14.48
C GLU A 247 4.20 -7.12 -14.27
N THR A 248 4.00 -6.12 -13.43
CA THR A 248 5.02 -5.12 -13.10
C THR A 248 6.20 -5.74 -12.35
N VAL A 249 5.95 -6.47 -11.27
CA VAL A 249 7.03 -7.05 -10.46
C VAL A 249 7.74 -8.19 -11.15
N ALA A 250 7.07 -8.92 -12.07
CA ALA A 250 7.74 -9.90 -12.92
C ALA A 250 8.75 -9.24 -13.86
N GLN A 251 8.44 -8.08 -14.44
CA GLN A 251 9.39 -7.32 -15.26
C GLN A 251 10.54 -6.77 -14.42
N LEU A 252 10.26 -6.31 -13.19
CA LEU A 252 11.28 -5.84 -12.26
C LEU A 252 12.23 -6.98 -11.87
N ALA A 253 11.70 -8.14 -11.48
CA ALA A 253 12.47 -9.32 -11.13
C ALA A 253 13.30 -9.88 -12.29
N ALA A 254 12.81 -9.73 -13.53
CA ALA A 254 13.55 -10.06 -14.76
C ALA A 254 14.63 -9.04 -15.12
N GLY A 255 14.81 -7.98 -14.31
CA GLY A 255 15.82 -6.95 -14.56
C GLY A 255 15.53 -6.06 -15.77
N GLN A 256 14.26 -5.94 -16.18
CA GLN A 256 13.90 -5.11 -17.35
C GLN A 256 14.35 -3.66 -17.14
N PRO A 257 15.13 -3.07 -18.07
CA PRO A 257 15.76 -1.76 -17.86
C PRO A 257 14.77 -0.65 -17.53
N ASN A 258 13.61 -0.61 -18.20
CA ASN A 258 12.59 0.40 -17.93
C ASN A 258 11.92 0.20 -16.57
N ALA A 259 11.70 -1.04 -16.13
CA ALA A 259 11.13 -1.31 -14.82
C ALA A 259 12.04 -0.78 -13.71
N ILE A 260 13.33 -1.05 -13.79
CA ILE A 260 14.32 -0.55 -12.82
C ILE A 260 14.45 0.98 -12.92
N LYS A 261 14.60 1.52 -14.14
CA LYS A 261 14.78 2.96 -14.36
C LYS A 261 13.63 3.80 -13.80
N TYR A 262 12.40 3.44 -14.12
CA TYR A 262 11.24 4.21 -13.66
C TYR A 262 10.96 4.00 -12.17
N SER A 263 11.21 2.80 -11.62
CA SER A 263 11.10 2.59 -10.18
C SER A 263 12.17 3.38 -9.40
N ALA A 264 13.40 3.48 -9.90
CA ALA A 264 14.42 4.35 -9.32
C ALA A 264 13.99 5.82 -9.36
N ALA A 265 13.50 6.29 -10.51
CA ALA A 265 13.04 7.66 -10.68
C ALA A 265 11.84 8.02 -9.78
N ALA A 266 11.08 7.05 -9.30
CA ALA A 266 9.97 7.27 -8.37
C ALA A 266 10.41 7.88 -7.02
N SER A 267 11.67 7.71 -6.65
CA SER A 267 12.27 8.22 -5.42
C SER A 267 13.47 9.17 -5.68
N ASP A 268 13.57 9.71 -6.90
CA ASP A 268 14.68 10.55 -7.33
C ASP A 268 16.05 9.88 -7.15
N ASP A 269 16.10 8.55 -7.29
CA ASP A 269 17.28 7.73 -7.02
C ASP A 269 17.96 7.28 -8.32
N THR A 270 19.22 6.85 -8.19
CA THR A 270 19.97 6.26 -9.31
C THR A 270 19.55 4.80 -9.53
N VAL A 271 19.71 4.33 -10.77
CA VAL A 271 19.45 2.92 -11.13
C VAL A 271 20.27 1.97 -10.26
N ASP A 272 21.53 2.29 -10.01
CA ASP A 272 22.41 1.40 -9.22
C ASP A 272 22.04 1.40 -7.74
N SER A 273 21.72 2.54 -7.16
CA SER A 273 21.21 2.63 -5.78
C SER A 273 19.92 1.82 -5.63
N TYR A 274 18.98 1.96 -6.55
CA TYR A 274 17.72 1.21 -6.50
C TYR A 274 17.95 -0.32 -6.62
N LYS A 275 18.88 -0.76 -7.47
CA LYS A 275 19.28 -2.18 -7.54
C LYS A 275 19.81 -2.70 -6.20
N GLU A 276 20.60 -1.91 -5.47
CA GLU A 276 21.07 -2.29 -4.13
C GLU A 276 19.89 -2.37 -3.13
N GLN A 277 18.94 -1.46 -3.22
CA GLN A 277 17.74 -1.51 -2.38
C GLN A 277 16.89 -2.76 -2.64
N LEU A 278 16.77 -3.19 -3.90
CA LEU A 278 16.04 -4.41 -4.24
C LEU A 278 16.67 -5.67 -3.62
N LYS A 279 17.97 -5.69 -3.32
CA LYS A 279 18.61 -6.81 -2.62
C LYS A 279 18.15 -6.96 -1.16
N THR A 280 17.65 -5.89 -0.59
CA THR A 280 17.13 -5.84 0.79
C THR A 280 15.60 -5.76 0.85
N THR A 281 14.94 -5.92 -0.31
CA THR A 281 13.49 -6.05 -0.46
C THR A 281 13.18 -7.52 -0.77
N ALA A 282 12.58 -8.25 0.17
CA ALA A 282 12.18 -9.63 -0.07
C ALA A 282 10.88 -9.66 -0.89
N LEU A 283 10.99 -9.28 -2.16
CA LEU A 283 9.87 -9.11 -3.09
C LEU A 283 9.21 -10.45 -3.41
N PHE A 284 7.91 -10.56 -3.21
CA PHE A 284 7.10 -11.66 -3.71
C PHE A 284 6.82 -11.45 -5.21
N SER A 285 7.83 -11.72 -6.02
CA SER A 285 7.80 -11.48 -7.47
C SER A 285 6.82 -12.39 -8.24
N THR A 286 6.29 -13.42 -7.61
CA THR A 286 5.29 -14.31 -8.18
C THR A 286 4.02 -14.36 -7.33
N PRO A 287 2.83 -14.46 -7.97
CA PRO A 287 1.57 -14.59 -7.24
C PRO A 287 1.53 -15.81 -6.32
N LYS A 288 2.22 -16.90 -6.73
CA LYS A 288 2.33 -18.12 -5.90
C LYS A 288 3.04 -17.87 -4.59
N ALA A 289 4.21 -17.23 -4.62
CA ALA A 289 4.99 -16.98 -3.40
C ALA A 289 4.21 -16.10 -2.40
N ALA A 290 3.53 -15.06 -2.90
CA ALA A 290 2.70 -14.18 -2.08
C ALA A 290 1.48 -14.91 -1.50
N ALA A 291 0.78 -15.74 -2.31
CA ALA A 291 -0.37 -16.51 -1.85
C ALA A 291 0.03 -17.58 -0.81
N ASP A 292 1.15 -18.26 -1.03
CA ASP A 292 1.69 -19.25 -0.08
C ASP A 292 2.02 -18.59 1.27
N PHE A 293 2.68 -17.42 1.24
CA PHE A 293 2.96 -16.68 2.46
C PHE A 293 1.68 -16.20 3.15
N ALA A 294 0.74 -15.62 2.40
CA ALA A 294 -0.52 -15.10 2.93
C ALA A 294 -1.40 -16.19 3.57
N THR A 295 -1.25 -17.45 3.15
CA THR A 295 -1.98 -18.60 3.72
C THR A 295 -1.19 -19.37 4.77
N SER A 296 0.07 -18.99 5.02
CA SER A 296 0.97 -19.71 5.92
C SER A 296 0.69 -19.39 7.41
N PRO A 297 1.02 -20.32 8.32
CA PRO A 297 1.03 -20.03 9.76
C PRO A 297 2.03 -18.93 10.14
N ALA A 298 3.08 -18.72 9.35
CA ALA A 298 4.09 -17.69 9.60
C ALA A 298 3.48 -16.29 9.61
N LEU A 299 2.56 -15.98 8.68
CA LEU A 299 1.85 -14.70 8.69
C LEU A 299 1.13 -14.47 10.02
N GLN A 300 0.40 -15.45 10.52
CA GLN A 300 -0.34 -15.32 11.79
C GLN A 300 0.59 -15.08 12.97
N GLN A 301 1.74 -15.77 13.01
CA GLN A 301 2.75 -15.59 14.07
C GLN A 301 3.36 -14.18 14.02
N LYS A 302 3.67 -13.67 12.82
CA LYS A 302 4.21 -12.31 12.65
C LYS A 302 3.17 -11.25 13.03
N MET A 303 1.93 -11.43 12.60
CA MET A 303 0.83 -10.52 12.98
C MET A 303 0.56 -10.53 14.48
N ASP A 304 0.78 -11.64 15.19
CA ASP A 304 0.62 -11.70 16.64
C ASP A 304 1.64 -10.82 17.39
N LEU A 305 2.88 -10.79 16.92
CA LEU A 305 3.92 -9.88 17.45
C LEU A 305 3.50 -8.42 17.27
N VAL A 306 3.06 -8.07 16.06
CA VAL A 306 2.64 -6.72 15.71
C VAL A 306 1.39 -6.28 16.49
N ARG A 307 0.37 -7.15 16.63
CA ARG A 307 -0.82 -6.87 17.43
C ARG A 307 -0.49 -6.58 18.89
N LYS A 308 0.38 -7.40 19.48
CA LYS A 308 0.83 -7.21 20.87
C LYS A 308 1.57 -5.89 21.05
N PHE A 309 2.43 -5.54 20.10
CA PHE A 309 3.09 -4.24 20.09
C PHE A 309 2.06 -3.10 20.04
N CYS A 310 1.16 -3.11 19.05
CA CYS A 310 0.14 -2.08 18.91
C CYS A 310 -0.73 -1.96 20.19
N PHE A 311 -1.10 -3.07 20.80
CA PHE A 311 -1.87 -3.06 22.06
C PHE A 311 -1.07 -2.46 23.21
N THR A 312 0.18 -2.88 23.40
CA THR A 312 1.04 -2.42 24.50
C THR A 312 1.31 -0.91 24.42
N HIS A 313 1.33 -0.36 23.21
CA HIS A 313 1.54 1.07 22.94
C HIS A 313 0.24 1.87 22.82
N GLY A 314 -0.92 1.26 23.07
CA GLY A 314 -2.22 1.96 22.98
C GLY A 314 -2.61 2.37 21.55
N LEU A 315 -2.02 1.74 20.54
CA LEU A 315 -2.22 2.09 19.12
C LEU A 315 -3.48 1.47 18.51
N LEU A 316 -4.14 0.54 19.20
CA LEU A 316 -5.37 -0.11 18.70
C LEU A 316 -6.65 0.73 18.90
N GLY A 317 -6.52 1.97 19.33
CA GLY A 317 -7.64 2.91 19.49
C GLY A 317 -8.08 3.10 20.94
N GLN A 318 -8.86 4.15 21.17
CA GLN A 318 -9.37 4.49 22.49
C GLN A 318 -10.37 3.44 22.98
N GLY A 319 -10.27 3.08 24.27
CA GLY A 319 -11.21 2.15 24.89
C GLY A 319 -10.94 0.66 24.62
N VAL A 320 -9.92 0.32 23.86
CA VAL A 320 -9.43 -1.06 23.69
C VAL A 320 -8.87 -1.57 25.02
N LYS A 321 -9.38 -2.71 25.48
CA LYS A 321 -9.02 -3.33 26.77
C LYS A 321 -8.22 -4.62 26.62
N SER A 322 -8.23 -5.19 25.42
CA SER A 322 -7.56 -6.44 25.09
C SER A 322 -6.97 -6.36 23.69
N VAL A 323 -5.88 -7.07 23.47
CA VAL A 323 -5.32 -7.28 22.13
C VAL A 323 -6.35 -7.90 21.17
N ASP A 324 -7.36 -8.59 21.70
CA ASP A 324 -8.40 -9.24 20.91
C ASP A 324 -9.54 -8.31 20.47
N ASP A 325 -9.55 -7.07 20.94
CA ASP A 325 -10.56 -6.07 20.56
C ASP A 325 -10.44 -5.57 19.12
N VAL A 326 -9.27 -5.77 18.48
CA VAL A 326 -9.06 -5.57 17.05
C VAL A 326 -8.63 -6.90 16.45
N ALA A 327 -9.52 -7.53 15.69
CA ALA A 327 -9.29 -8.88 15.17
C ALA A 327 -8.89 -8.88 13.68
N ILE A 328 -8.13 -9.93 13.33
CA ILE A 328 -7.63 -10.18 11.97
C ILE A 328 -8.23 -11.50 11.48
N ALA A 329 -8.79 -11.50 10.27
CA ALA A 329 -9.20 -12.71 9.58
C ALA A 329 -8.16 -13.11 8.51
N TYR A 330 -7.95 -14.42 8.37
CA TYR A 330 -6.97 -15.01 7.46
C TYR A 330 -7.62 -15.88 6.39
N PRO A 331 -6.95 -16.10 5.23
CA PRO A 331 -7.50 -16.86 4.12
C PRO A 331 -7.87 -18.30 4.44
N ASN A 332 -7.24 -18.91 5.46
CA ASN A 332 -7.52 -20.28 5.93
C ASN A 332 -8.73 -20.36 6.88
N GLY A 333 -9.47 -19.26 7.07
CA GLY A 333 -10.62 -19.18 7.96
C GLY A 333 -10.27 -18.93 9.43
N ALA A 334 -8.98 -18.85 9.79
CA ALA A 334 -8.57 -18.48 11.14
C ALA A 334 -8.90 -17.02 11.44
N VAL A 335 -9.19 -16.72 12.69
CA VAL A 335 -9.36 -15.36 13.21
C VAL A 335 -8.49 -15.22 14.46
N GLN A 336 -7.66 -14.21 14.48
CA GLN A 336 -6.94 -13.76 15.67
C GLN A 336 -7.72 -12.63 16.33
N GLY A 337 -8.12 -12.81 17.57
CA GLY A 337 -8.95 -11.88 18.32
C GLY A 337 -10.45 -12.22 18.27
N ASP A 338 -11.28 -11.29 18.72
CA ASP A 338 -12.74 -11.45 18.76
C ASP A 338 -13.33 -11.48 17.34
N LYS A 339 -13.99 -12.60 16.98
CA LYS A 339 -14.61 -12.80 15.67
C LYS A 339 -15.65 -11.74 15.30
N GLY A 340 -16.29 -11.12 16.29
CA GLY A 340 -17.23 -10.02 16.09
C GLY A 340 -16.55 -8.66 15.80
N ARG A 341 -15.23 -8.58 15.94
CA ARG A 341 -14.45 -7.33 15.84
C ARG A 341 -13.37 -7.37 14.76
N VAL A 342 -13.56 -8.17 13.71
CA VAL A 342 -12.63 -8.23 12.57
C VAL A 342 -12.64 -6.89 11.84
N ARG A 343 -11.46 -6.25 11.74
CA ARG A 343 -11.24 -4.99 11.02
C ARG A 343 -10.19 -5.08 9.92
N LEU A 344 -9.30 -6.06 10.02
CA LEU A 344 -8.32 -6.35 8.97
C LEU A 344 -8.54 -7.78 8.48
N ARG A 345 -8.49 -7.95 7.16
CA ARG A 345 -8.54 -9.26 6.51
C ARG A 345 -7.34 -9.42 5.58
N PHE A 346 -6.79 -10.62 5.54
CA PHE A 346 -5.92 -11.05 4.46
C PHE A 346 -6.74 -11.90 3.49
N ASN A 347 -6.72 -11.54 2.21
CA ASN A 347 -7.45 -12.25 1.16
C ASN A 347 -6.49 -12.71 0.07
N ALA A 348 -6.17 -14.01 0.04
CA ALA A 348 -5.28 -14.61 -0.95
C ALA A 348 -5.95 -14.90 -2.29
N ALA A 349 -7.28 -14.77 -2.41
CA ALA A 349 -8.02 -15.22 -3.62
C ALA A 349 -7.56 -14.51 -4.90
N TYR A 350 -7.23 -13.22 -4.82
CA TYR A 350 -6.75 -12.46 -5.99
C TYR A 350 -5.34 -12.90 -6.41
N MET A 351 -4.45 -13.14 -5.45
CA MET A 351 -3.11 -13.70 -5.70
C MET A 351 -3.20 -15.11 -6.29
N GLN A 352 -4.08 -15.96 -5.76
CA GLN A 352 -4.34 -17.31 -6.29
C GLN A 352 -4.95 -17.27 -7.70
N ALA A 353 -5.87 -16.33 -7.97
CA ALA A 353 -6.42 -16.13 -9.31
C ALA A 353 -5.34 -15.68 -10.31
N ALA A 354 -4.42 -14.82 -9.90
CA ALA A 354 -3.27 -14.43 -10.71
C ALA A 354 -2.37 -15.65 -11.03
N GLN A 355 -2.06 -16.47 -10.03
CA GLN A 355 -1.30 -17.71 -10.19
C GLN A 355 -1.94 -18.67 -11.20
N GLN A 356 -3.27 -18.74 -11.22
CA GLN A 356 -4.05 -19.60 -12.10
C GLN A 356 -4.32 -19.00 -13.48
N GLY A 357 -3.84 -17.78 -13.77
CA GLY A 357 -4.14 -17.07 -15.02
C GLY A 357 -5.62 -16.69 -15.18
N LYS A 358 -6.35 -16.52 -14.08
CA LYS A 358 -7.79 -16.22 -14.05
C LYS A 358 -8.14 -14.75 -13.79
N LEU A 359 -7.15 -13.85 -13.91
CA LEU A 359 -7.36 -12.40 -13.88
C LEU A 359 -7.60 -11.81 -15.24
#